data_a694014b523661aaca594919ffb8e922
#
_entry.id   a694014b523661aaca594919ffb8e922
#
_cell.length_a   1.000
_cell.length_b   1.000
_cell.length_c   1.000
_cell.angle_alpha   90.00
_cell.angle_beta   90.00
_cell.angle_gamma   90.00
#
_symmetry.space_group_name_H-M   'P 1'
#
loop_
_entity.id
_entity.type
_entity.pdbx_description
1 polymer ?
#
loop_
_entity_poly.entity_id
_entity_poly.type
_entity_poly.pdbx_seq_one_letter_code
_entity_poly.pdbx_strand_id
1 'polypeptide(L)' 'MRVAVVLVTATLIATASLLYAALGWRQMDLACSQDSAAPPGALGASVEFGWSWVPPGFSCTWPAQDTGEVTITKLWW' A
#
# COMPACT_ATOMS: atom_id res chain seq x y z
N MET A 1 10.61 34.94 8.36
CA MET A 1 11.35 33.75 8.69
C MET A 1 10.46 32.54 9.08
N ARG A 2 9.50 32.74 9.99
CA ARG A 2 8.63 31.62 10.40
C ARG A 2 7.78 31.07 9.27
N VAL A 3 7.25 31.97 8.43
CA VAL A 3 6.43 31.55 7.27
C VAL A 3 7.25 30.73 6.28
N ALA A 4 8.49 31.16 6.00
CA ALA A 4 9.36 30.43 5.10
C ALA A 4 9.70 29.02 5.61
N VAL A 5 9.97 28.88 6.91
CA VAL A 5 10.24 27.60 7.54
C VAL A 5 9.03 26.66 7.45
N VAL A 6 7.83 27.21 7.72
CA VAL A 6 6.58 26.44 7.63
C VAL A 6 6.33 26.00 6.21
N LEU A 7 6.52 26.89 5.21
CA LEU A 7 6.32 26.54 3.80
C LEU A 7 7.31 25.47 3.33
N VAL A 8 8.58 25.58 3.70
CA VAL A 8 9.61 24.61 3.34
C VAL A 8 9.29 23.25 3.98
N THR A 9 8.95 23.23 5.26
CA THR A 9 8.60 22.01 5.97
C THR A 9 7.37 21.35 5.35
N ALA A 10 6.32 22.11 5.08
CA ALA A 10 5.10 21.61 4.46
C ALA A 10 5.38 21.02 3.07
N THR A 11 6.22 21.69 2.28
CA THR A 11 6.61 21.22 0.95
C THR A 11 7.39 19.90 1.04
N LEU A 12 8.33 19.79 1.98
CA LEU A 12 9.11 18.57 2.18
C LEU A 12 8.22 17.40 2.60
N ILE A 13 7.29 17.64 3.52
CA ILE A 13 6.36 16.61 3.97
C ILE A 13 5.45 16.16 2.82
N ALA A 14 4.91 17.10 2.06
CA ALA A 14 4.05 16.81 0.93
C ALA A 14 4.80 16.01 -0.14
N THR A 15 6.02 16.42 -0.48
CA THR A 15 6.86 15.73 -1.46
C THR A 15 7.20 14.32 -0.99
N ALA A 16 7.61 14.17 0.27
CA ALA A 16 7.93 12.87 0.83
C ALA A 16 6.71 11.94 0.84
N SER A 17 5.54 12.47 1.19
CA SER A 17 4.29 11.70 1.19
C SER A 17 3.90 11.24 -0.20
N LEU A 18 4.02 12.12 -1.20
CA LEU A 18 3.73 11.78 -2.59
C LEU A 18 4.69 10.73 -3.13
N LEU A 19 5.99 10.86 -2.84
CA LEU A 19 6.98 9.87 -3.23
C LEU A 19 6.73 8.53 -2.55
N TYR A 20 6.44 8.55 -1.26
CA TYR A 20 6.10 7.32 -0.53
C TYR A 20 4.88 6.64 -1.15
N ALA A 21 3.81 7.39 -1.40
CA ALA A 21 2.59 6.84 -1.98
C ALA A 21 2.83 6.29 -3.38
N ALA A 22 3.53 7.03 -4.24
CA ALA A 22 3.79 6.62 -5.62
C ALA A 22 4.70 5.40 -5.68
N LEU A 23 5.82 5.43 -4.98
CA LEU A 23 6.78 4.31 -4.96
C LEU A 23 6.22 3.10 -4.21
N GLY A 24 5.53 3.36 -3.10
CA GLY A 24 4.91 2.30 -2.32
C GLY A 24 3.81 1.58 -3.10
N TRP A 25 2.98 2.32 -3.82
CA TRP A 25 1.94 1.74 -4.66
C TRP A 25 2.54 0.86 -5.77
N ARG A 26 3.59 1.37 -6.43
CA ARG A 26 4.29 0.61 -7.45
C ARG A 26 4.91 -0.66 -6.86
N GLN A 27 5.53 -0.56 -5.69
CA GLN A 27 6.12 -1.71 -5.01
C GLN A 27 5.05 -2.72 -4.61
N MET A 28 3.92 -2.25 -4.11
CA MET A 28 2.77 -3.09 -3.79
C MET A 28 2.26 -3.83 -5.03
N ASP A 29 2.10 -3.12 -6.14
CA ASP A 29 1.64 -3.71 -7.39
C ASP A 29 2.59 -4.82 -7.85
N LEU A 30 3.90 -4.56 -7.85
CA LEU A 30 4.89 -5.55 -8.23
C LEU A 30 4.93 -6.74 -7.27
N ALA A 31 4.88 -6.49 -5.97
CA ALA A 31 4.96 -7.54 -4.96
C ALA A 31 3.68 -8.39 -4.90
N CYS A 32 2.52 -7.76 -4.90
CA CYS A 32 1.25 -8.46 -4.78
C CYS A 32 0.86 -9.21 -6.05
N SER A 33 1.40 -8.83 -7.20
CA SER A 33 1.15 -9.53 -8.46
C SER A 33 1.91 -10.84 -8.57
N GLN A 34 2.85 -11.10 -7.69
CA GLN A 34 3.61 -12.35 -7.67
C GLN A 34 2.82 -13.46 -6.97
N ASP A 35 2.83 -14.65 -7.54
CA ASP A 35 2.14 -15.80 -6.95
C ASP A 35 2.64 -16.12 -5.55
N SER A 36 3.93 -15.89 -5.29
CA SER A 36 4.54 -16.13 -3.99
C SER A 36 4.04 -15.19 -2.88
N ALA A 37 3.43 -14.05 -3.23
CA ALA A 37 2.91 -13.11 -2.26
C ALA A 37 1.52 -13.50 -1.77
N ALA A 38 0.79 -14.31 -2.50
CA ALA A 38 -0.55 -14.72 -2.13
C ALA A 38 -0.53 -15.63 -0.89
N PRO A 39 -1.39 -15.37 0.10
CA PRO A 39 -1.46 -16.24 1.29
C PRO A 39 -2.07 -17.60 0.96
N PRO A 40 -1.85 -18.62 1.80
CA PRO A 40 -2.47 -19.92 1.60
C PRO A 40 -4.01 -19.80 1.52
N GLY A 41 -4.58 -20.50 0.54
CA GLY A 41 -6.03 -20.46 0.29
C GLY A 41 -6.49 -19.33 -0.62
N ALA A 42 -5.62 -18.40 -0.99
CA ALA A 42 -5.95 -17.37 -1.96
C ALA A 42 -5.98 -17.93 -3.37
N LEU A 43 -6.95 -17.44 -4.17
CA LEU A 43 -7.13 -17.94 -5.54
C LEU A 43 -6.17 -17.30 -6.55
N GLY A 44 -5.53 -16.18 -6.23
CA GLY A 44 -4.48 -15.58 -7.06
C GLY A 44 -4.92 -15.01 -8.41
N ALA A 45 -6.19 -15.14 -8.76
CA ALA A 45 -6.67 -14.76 -10.10
C ALA A 45 -6.81 -13.25 -10.29
N SER A 46 -7.13 -12.53 -9.23
CA SER A 46 -7.21 -11.07 -9.25
C SER A 46 -6.84 -10.52 -7.89
N VAL A 47 -6.17 -9.37 -7.89
CA VAL A 47 -5.72 -8.71 -6.66
C VAL A 47 -6.27 -7.30 -6.66
N GLU A 48 -6.91 -6.90 -5.58
CA GLU A 48 -7.35 -5.53 -5.38
C GLU A 48 -6.34 -4.79 -4.52
N PHE A 49 -6.02 -3.57 -4.90
CA PHE A 49 -5.07 -2.73 -4.19
C PHE A 49 -5.80 -1.61 -3.48
N GLY A 50 -5.30 -1.22 -2.32
CA GLY A 50 -5.90 -0.13 -1.57
C GLY A 50 -4.98 0.40 -0.49
N TRP A 51 -5.51 1.34 0.28
CA TRP A 51 -4.85 1.88 1.44
C TRP A 51 -5.71 1.63 2.67
N SER A 52 -5.09 1.22 3.75
CA SER A 52 -5.75 1.06 5.04
C SER A 52 -5.22 2.10 6.02
N TRP A 53 -6.10 2.64 6.86
CA TRP A 53 -5.71 3.55 7.94
C TRP A 53 -5.54 2.85 9.27
N VAL A 54 -6.22 1.70 9.47
CA VAL A 54 -6.16 0.94 10.73
C VAL A 54 -6.16 -0.55 10.40
N PRO A 55 -5.00 -1.21 10.45
CA PRO A 55 -3.65 -0.66 10.60
C PRO A 55 -3.22 0.14 9.37
N PRO A 56 -2.34 1.16 9.53
CA PRO A 56 -1.93 1.96 8.38
C PRO A 56 -1.03 1.17 7.44
N GLY A 57 -1.24 1.35 6.15
CA GLY A 57 -0.40 0.70 5.14
C GLY A 57 -1.12 0.41 3.84
N PHE A 58 -0.36 -0.06 2.87
CA PHE A 58 -0.90 -0.53 1.60
C PHE A 58 -1.53 -1.90 1.79
N SER A 59 -2.72 -2.08 1.24
CA SER A 59 -3.45 -3.34 1.37
C SER A 59 -3.59 -4.03 0.03
N CYS A 60 -3.36 -5.35 0.03
CA CYS A 60 -3.64 -6.22 -1.11
C CYS A 60 -4.71 -7.21 -0.69
N THR A 61 -5.76 -7.35 -1.51
CA THR A 61 -6.87 -8.24 -1.24
C THR A 61 -6.95 -9.29 -2.33
N TRP A 62 -6.93 -10.56 -1.94
CA TRP A 62 -7.09 -11.70 -2.84
C TRP A 62 -8.43 -12.37 -2.60
N PRO A 63 -9.07 -12.90 -3.65
CA PRO A 63 -10.22 -13.76 -3.45
C PRO A 63 -9.79 -15.08 -2.79
N ALA A 64 -10.62 -15.60 -1.89
CA ALA A 64 -10.35 -16.86 -1.19
C ALA A 64 -11.60 -17.71 -1.22
N GLN A 65 -11.42 -19.04 -1.25
CA GLN A 65 -12.53 -19.98 -1.35
C GLN A 65 -13.39 -20.02 -0.08
N ASP A 66 -12.75 -19.98 1.09
CA ASP A 66 -13.44 -20.21 2.36
C ASP A 66 -14.09 -18.96 2.93
N THR A 67 -13.43 -17.81 2.80
CA THR A 67 -13.85 -16.55 3.43
C THR A 67 -14.29 -15.49 2.44
N GLY A 68 -14.17 -15.77 1.14
CA GLY A 68 -14.45 -14.82 0.07
C GLY A 68 -13.28 -13.89 -0.23
N GLU A 69 -12.58 -13.40 0.78
CA GLU A 69 -11.46 -12.46 0.59
C GLU A 69 -10.41 -12.62 1.68
N VAL A 70 -9.15 -12.40 1.29
CA VAL A 70 -8.03 -12.30 2.23
C VAL A 70 -7.29 -10.99 1.97
N THR A 71 -7.12 -10.19 3.00
CA THR A 71 -6.45 -8.90 2.90
C THR A 71 -5.18 -8.89 3.75
N ILE A 72 -4.08 -8.46 3.16
CA ILE A 72 -2.81 -8.26 3.86
C ILE A 72 -2.44 -6.79 3.74
N THR A 73 -2.11 -6.17 4.86
CA THR A 73 -1.72 -4.76 4.93
C THR A 73 -0.29 -4.64 5.42
N LYS A 74 0.51 -3.90 4.69
CA LYS A 74 1.91 -3.63 5.04
C LYS A 74 2.24 -2.17 4.76
N LEU A 75 3.09 -1.57 5.60
CA LEU A 75 3.57 -0.22 5.36
C LEU A 75 4.46 -0.14 4.12
N TRP A 76 5.16 -1.22 3.82
CA TRP A 76 6.00 -1.32 2.62
C TRP A 76 6.03 -2.77 2.15
N TRP A 77 5.73 -2.97 0.89
CA TRP A 77 5.73 -4.29 0.25
C TRP A 77 7.12 -4.64 -0.39
#